data_a9e857eb14ff05fa59ea155e9c9d7ac6
#
_entry.id   a9e857eb14ff05fa59ea155e9c9d7ac6
#
_cell.length_a   1.000
_cell.length_b   1.000
_cell.length_c   1.000
_cell.angle_alpha   90.00
_cell.angle_beta   90.00
_cell.angle_gamma   90.00
#
_symmetry.space_group_name_H-M   'P 1'
#
loop_
_entity.id
_entity.type
_entity.pdbx_description
1 polymer ?
#
loop_
_entity_poly.entity_id
_entity_poly.type
_entity_poly.pdbx_seq_one_letter_code
_entity_poly.pdbx_strand_id
1 'polypeptide(L)'
;MISVENVVAENFPAIESGNPFLKNSFLRFLRFIFHESEFVRFEQNYPHLMGIDFVEQVLEFFEFGYVTKDRELRHIPSTGGVIAIANHPIGSLDGLALLKMLCGIRRDVKVVANDLLWALKPLRPLLLPVNNMGNRTPKENMAAIEKHVANGGALLIFPAGEVSRLSATGVKDGKWKHGFLRFAKKTKAPILPIHVDGKNSAFFYGLSMLAKPVSTLWLVHEMFKQHDQELRVRIGNVIKHDTYSNAPVDDKQLVKLFKKHVYKLPKKKKLPIFSESLDSISHPEDRKQLKQELKASQLIGKTSDGKLIYNFSHDCDSSVMRELGRLRELTFRAVGEGTGQRRDVDKYDRIYDHIILWDDEELEIVGAYRMVPTKRVFEQYPEVGLYTATLFDMSELSEEIQQQGLELGRSFVQPKYWGKRSLDYLWQGIGAYLKQFPEIRYLLGGVSVSNDFNDEAKTTLVRFYQTYFGCADNMITARLPF
;
A
#
# COMPACT_ATOMS: atom_id res chain seq x y z
N MET A 1 30.82 16.71 -9.93
CA MET A 1 30.05 17.40 -8.87
C MET A 1 29.83 18.86 -9.26
N ILE A 2 28.87 19.55 -8.70
CA ILE A 2 28.60 20.99 -8.95
C ILE A 2 29.64 21.78 -8.12
N SER A 3 30.62 22.44 -8.76
CA SER A 3 31.48 23.37 -8.04
C SER A 3 30.76 24.71 -7.87
N VAL A 4 31.00 25.39 -6.75
CA VAL A 4 30.39 26.70 -6.48
C VAL A 4 30.80 27.72 -7.53
N GLU A 5 32.01 27.62 -8.06
CA GLU A 5 32.49 28.44 -9.13
C GLU A 5 31.65 28.31 -10.40
N ASN A 6 31.34 27.08 -10.82
CA ASN A 6 30.52 26.82 -12.01
C ASN A 6 29.10 27.37 -11.84
N VAL A 7 28.50 27.20 -10.66
CA VAL A 7 27.17 27.74 -10.34
C VAL A 7 27.17 29.27 -10.41
N VAL A 8 28.23 29.93 -9.93
CA VAL A 8 28.36 31.39 -9.97
C VAL A 8 28.58 31.87 -11.40
N ALA A 9 29.45 31.22 -12.17
CA ALA A 9 29.71 31.57 -13.54
C ALA A 9 28.45 31.49 -14.43
N GLU A 10 27.64 30.46 -14.23
CA GLU A 10 26.41 30.24 -15.00
C GLU A 10 25.23 31.14 -14.58
N ASN A 11 25.09 31.44 -13.28
CA ASN A 11 23.87 32.10 -12.77
C ASN A 11 24.09 33.54 -12.31
N PHE A 12 25.35 33.96 -12.09
CA PHE A 12 25.69 35.31 -11.60
C PHE A 12 26.86 35.94 -12.38
N PRO A 13 26.77 36.11 -13.71
CA PRO A 13 27.87 36.60 -14.54
C PRO A 13 28.35 38.00 -14.16
N ALA A 14 27.47 38.85 -13.60
CA ALA A 14 27.84 40.17 -13.08
C ALA A 14 28.81 40.13 -11.87
N ILE A 15 28.80 39.05 -11.09
CA ILE A 15 29.70 38.83 -9.97
C ILE A 15 31.03 38.25 -10.49
N GLU A 16 30.95 37.41 -11.51
CA GLU A 16 32.10 36.78 -12.15
C GLU A 16 33.05 37.85 -12.72
N SER A 17 32.49 38.89 -13.36
CA SER A 17 33.25 40.01 -13.97
C SER A 17 33.53 41.20 -13.04
N GLY A 18 33.10 41.09 -11.76
CA GLY A 18 33.16 42.18 -10.79
C GLY A 18 34.48 42.28 -10.00
N ASN A 19 34.50 43.10 -8.92
CA ASN A 19 35.66 43.28 -8.06
C ASN A 19 36.07 41.93 -7.43
N PRO A 20 37.39 41.53 -7.56
CA PRO A 20 37.90 40.25 -7.05
C PRO A 20 37.67 40.02 -5.56
N PHE A 21 37.70 41.07 -4.75
CA PHE A 21 37.43 40.96 -3.32
C PHE A 21 35.97 40.60 -3.01
N LEU A 22 35.02 41.25 -3.70
CA LEU A 22 33.61 40.96 -3.58
C LEU A 22 33.29 39.56 -4.11
N LYS A 23 33.89 39.16 -5.24
CA LYS A 23 33.77 37.82 -5.81
C LYS A 23 34.24 36.75 -4.80
N ASN A 24 35.45 36.90 -4.24
CA ASN A 24 36.02 35.94 -3.29
C ASN A 24 35.19 35.84 -1.98
N SER A 25 34.69 36.98 -1.50
CA SER A 25 33.81 37.00 -0.32
C SER A 25 32.48 36.29 -0.58
N PHE A 26 31.89 36.52 -1.75
CA PHE A 26 30.65 35.86 -2.17
C PHE A 26 30.86 34.37 -2.42
N LEU A 27 31.93 33.95 -3.08
CA LEU A 27 32.26 32.52 -3.23
C LEU A 27 32.50 31.85 -1.90
N ARG A 28 33.19 32.48 -0.92
CA ARG A 28 33.36 31.95 0.42
C ARG A 28 32.03 31.77 1.13
N PHE A 29 31.14 32.75 1.00
CA PHE A 29 29.78 32.68 1.55
C PHE A 29 28.96 31.53 0.94
N LEU A 30 29.00 31.37 -0.39
CA LEU A 30 28.30 30.27 -1.06
C LEU A 30 28.88 28.90 -0.71
N ARG A 31 30.21 28.76 -0.63
CA ARG A 31 30.86 27.53 -0.18
C ARG A 31 30.43 27.14 1.23
N PHE A 32 30.25 28.12 2.10
CA PHE A 32 29.71 27.90 3.46
C PHE A 32 28.25 27.43 3.42
N ILE A 33 27.39 28.10 2.64
CA ILE A 33 25.96 27.72 2.53
C ILE A 33 25.80 26.35 1.88
N PHE A 34 26.60 26.06 0.85
CA PHE A 34 26.50 24.79 0.12
C PHE A 34 27.29 23.65 0.76
N HIS A 35 27.99 23.90 1.86
CA HIS A 35 28.81 22.88 2.52
C HIS A 35 29.73 22.13 1.53
N GLU A 36 30.37 22.85 0.61
CA GLU A 36 31.13 22.29 -0.51
C GLU A 36 32.19 21.27 -0.05
N SER A 37 32.87 21.53 1.08
CA SER A 37 33.85 20.61 1.66
C SER A 37 33.26 19.24 1.98
N GLU A 38 32.04 19.19 2.53
CA GLU A 38 31.38 17.95 2.87
C GLU A 38 30.96 17.15 1.63
N PHE A 39 30.48 17.82 0.59
CA PHE A 39 30.17 17.17 -0.68
C PHE A 39 31.41 16.64 -1.38
N VAL A 40 32.54 17.40 -1.37
CA VAL A 40 33.82 16.92 -1.92
C VAL A 40 34.30 15.69 -1.17
N ARG A 41 34.25 15.71 0.16
CA ARG A 41 34.60 14.56 0.99
C ARG A 41 33.73 13.35 0.70
N PHE A 42 32.42 13.55 0.58
CA PHE A 42 31.48 12.48 0.24
C PHE A 42 31.82 11.87 -1.13
N GLU A 43 32.08 12.68 -2.17
CA GLU A 43 32.46 12.19 -3.49
C GLU A 43 33.78 11.43 -3.50
N GLN A 44 34.76 11.89 -2.73
CA GLN A 44 36.07 11.20 -2.59
C GLN A 44 35.91 9.84 -1.92
N ASN A 45 35.03 9.71 -0.94
CA ASN A 45 34.79 8.45 -0.22
C ASN A 45 33.94 7.48 -1.02
N TYR A 46 33.04 7.97 -1.88
CA TYR A 46 32.02 7.15 -2.57
C TYR A 46 31.92 7.49 -4.07
N PRO A 47 33.02 7.45 -4.85
CA PRO A 47 33.06 7.95 -6.23
C PRO A 47 32.26 7.12 -7.23
N HIS A 48 31.91 5.88 -6.92
CA HIS A 48 31.30 4.91 -7.85
C HIS A 48 29.85 4.58 -7.55
N LEU A 49 29.26 5.15 -6.49
CA LEU A 49 27.87 4.89 -6.16
C LEU A 49 26.91 5.53 -7.16
N MET A 50 25.90 4.77 -7.59
CA MET A 50 24.89 5.18 -8.53
C MET A 50 23.49 4.67 -8.11
N GLY A 51 22.44 5.39 -8.55
CA GLY A 51 21.07 4.95 -8.33
C GLY A 51 20.71 4.86 -6.85
N ILE A 52 20.13 3.72 -6.45
CA ILE A 52 19.64 3.53 -5.08
C ILE A 52 20.79 3.44 -4.06
N ASP A 53 21.91 2.85 -4.41
CA ASP A 53 23.06 2.73 -3.51
C ASP A 53 23.61 4.12 -3.15
N PHE A 54 23.61 5.05 -4.10
CA PHE A 54 23.93 6.46 -3.83
C PHE A 54 22.91 7.10 -2.89
N VAL A 55 21.61 6.84 -3.10
CA VAL A 55 20.53 7.37 -2.24
C VAL A 55 20.70 6.86 -0.80
N GLU A 56 20.95 5.57 -0.63
CA GLU A 56 21.13 4.96 0.68
C GLU A 56 22.34 5.54 1.40
N GLN A 57 23.48 5.69 0.72
CA GLN A 57 24.67 6.27 1.30
C GLN A 57 24.52 7.75 1.68
N VAL A 58 23.77 8.54 0.89
CA VAL A 58 23.45 9.93 1.23
C VAL A 58 22.59 9.97 2.50
N LEU A 59 21.57 9.14 2.60
CA LEU A 59 20.70 9.09 3.78
C LEU A 59 21.47 8.61 5.04
N GLU A 60 22.39 7.67 4.89
CA GLU A 60 23.28 7.22 5.95
C GLU A 60 24.24 8.33 6.39
N PHE A 61 24.84 9.07 5.45
CA PHE A 61 25.70 10.21 5.75
C PHE A 61 25.01 11.30 6.59
N PHE A 62 23.71 11.52 6.35
CA PHE A 62 22.90 12.46 7.13
C PHE A 62 22.24 11.81 8.35
N GLU A 63 22.46 10.52 8.62
CA GLU A 63 21.73 9.76 9.65
C GLU A 63 20.21 10.01 9.55
N PHE A 64 19.72 10.14 8.31
CA PHE A 64 18.35 10.54 8.01
C PHE A 64 17.50 9.34 7.62
N GLY A 65 16.48 9.07 8.44
CA GLY A 65 15.57 7.94 8.25
C GLY A 65 14.14 8.34 7.91
N TYR A 66 13.29 7.33 7.73
CA TYR A 66 11.84 7.51 7.67
C TYR A 66 11.12 6.49 8.53
N VAL A 67 9.98 6.88 9.07
CA VAL A 67 9.09 6.01 9.83
C VAL A 67 7.71 6.00 9.18
N THR A 68 7.21 4.81 8.90
CA THR A 68 5.86 4.57 8.40
C THR A 68 5.27 3.35 9.08
N LYS A 69 3.97 3.12 8.91
CA LYS A 69 3.34 1.90 9.44
C LYS A 69 3.44 0.79 8.41
N ASP A 70 3.79 -0.42 8.83
CA ASP A 70 3.93 -1.57 7.93
C ASP A 70 2.67 -1.85 7.12
N ARG A 71 1.49 -1.69 7.75
CA ARG A 71 0.22 -1.81 7.03
C ARG A 71 0.08 -0.80 5.88
N GLU A 72 0.70 0.38 6.00
CA GLU A 72 0.66 1.42 4.97
C GLU A 72 1.63 1.11 3.83
N LEU A 73 2.75 0.40 4.09
CA LEU A 73 3.65 -0.11 3.05
C LEU A 73 2.94 -1.06 2.08
N ARG A 74 1.97 -1.83 2.56
CA ARG A 74 1.16 -2.73 1.72
C ARG A 74 0.27 -2.00 0.71
N HIS A 75 0.05 -0.71 0.87
CA HIS A 75 -0.64 0.11 -0.13
C HIS A 75 0.20 0.38 -1.38
N ILE A 76 1.53 0.14 -1.33
CA ILE A 76 2.42 0.32 -2.47
C ILE A 76 2.30 -0.91 -3.37
N PRO A 77 1.80 -0.75 -4.63
CA PRO A 77 1.73 -1.88 -5.56
C PRO A 77 3.13 -2.40 -5.90
N SER A 78 3.37 -3.67 -5.71
CA SER A 78 4.64 -4.32 -6.05
C SER A 78 4.90 -4.41 -7.56
N THR A 79 3.83 -4.37 -8.36
CA THR A 79 3.87 -4.46 -9.83
C THR A 79 2.83 -3.55 -10.47
N GLY A 80 2.97 -3.30 -11.77
CA GLY A 80 2.05 -2.45 -12.54
C GLY A 80 2.34 -0.96 -12.42
N GLY A 81 1.89 -0.19 -13.41
CA GLY A 81 2.10 1.27 -13.45
C GLY A 81 1.37 1.97 -12.30
N VAL A 82 2.08 2.84 -11.57
CA VAL A 82 1.51 3.63 -10.49
C VAL A 82 2.16 5.01 -10.43
N ILE A 83 1.39 6.04 -10.09
CA ILE A 83 1.89 7.40 -9.88
C ILE A 83 1.75 7.74 -8.39
N ALA A 84 2.87 7.74 -7.67
CA ALA A 84 2.96 8.21 -6.30
C ALA A 84 3.03 9.73 -6.28
N ILE A 85 2.13 10.37 -5.53
CA ILE A 85 2.09 11.82 -5.34
C ILE A 85 2.34 12.17 -3.89
N ALA A 86 3.28 13.09 -3.63
CA ALA A 86 3.63 13.49 -2.28
C ALA A 86 3.70 15.02 -2.13
N ASN A 87 3.46 15.52 -0.91
CA ASN A 87 3.87 16.86 -0.53
C ASN A 87 5.39 16.89 -0.29
N HIS A 88 6.00 18.07 -0.33
CA HIS A 88 7.46 18.25 -0.36
C HIS A 88 7.92 19.23 0.74
N PRO A 89 7.93 18.80 2.03
CA PRO A 89 8.16 19.74 3.13
C PRO A 89 9.61 20.16 3.33
N ILE A 90 10.59 19.30 3.08
CA ILE A 90 12.01 19.50 3.41
C ILE A 90 12.80 19.88 2.15
N GLY A 91 12.61 19.15 1.06
CA GLY A 91 13.36 19.30 -0.17
C GLY A 91 14.10 18.01 -0.57
N SER A 92 15.45 18.05 -0.70
CA SER A 92 16.19 16.90 -1.24
C SER A 92 16.03 15.62 -0.43
N LEU A 93 16.12 15.68 0.89
CA LEU A 93 16.15 14.49 1.76
C LEU A 93 14.80 13.75 1.80
N ASP A 94 13.67 14.45 1.77
CA ASP A 94 12.36 13.77 1.73
C ASP A 94 12.16 13.03 0.40
N GLY A 95 12.66 13.58 -0.70
CA GLY A 95 12.67 12.90 -2.00
C GLY A 95 13.50 11.62 -1.98
N LEU A 96 14.71 11.68 -1.42
CA LEU A 96 15.60 10.51 -1.28
C LEU A 96 15.01 9.45 -0.34
N ALA A 97 14.43 9.86 0.80
CA ALA A 97 13.77 8.94 1.72
C ALA A 97 12.57 8.21 1.09
N LEU A 98 11.74 8.92 0.30
CA LEU A 98 10.65 8.29 -0.42
C LEU A 98 11.14 7.36 -1.54
N LEU A 99 12.25 7.70 -2.24
CA LEU A 99 12.89 6.78 -3.20
C LEU A 99 13.37 5.51 -2.51
N LYS A 100 14.10 5.62 -1.38
CA LYS A 100 14.54 4.45 -0.59
C LYS A 100 13.35 3.59 -0.18
N MET A 101 12.28 4.19 0.35
CA MET A 101 11.08 3.50 0.77
C MET A 101 10.41 2.74 -0.37
N LEU A 102 10.20 3.38 -1.52
CA LEU A 102 9.55 2.77 -2.68
C LEU A 102 10.46 1.70 -3.32
N CYS A 103 11.76 1.95 -3.43
CA CYS A 103 12.74 1.01 -3.98
C CYS A 103 12.93 -0.24 -3.09
N GLY A 104 12.62 -0.16 -1.81
CA GLY A 104 12.57 -1.32 -0.90
C GLY A 104 11.48 -2.33 -1.25
N ILE A 105 10.44 -1.90 -1.99
CA ILE A 105 9.33 -2.78 -2.41
C ILE A 105 9.44 -3.16 -3.88
N ARG A 106 9.89 -2.22 -4.75
CA ARG A 106 10.00 -2.44 -6.20
C ARG A 106 11.19 -1.66 -6.79
N ARG A 107 11.87 -2.26 -7.76
CA ARG A 107 13.12 -1.71 -8.31
C ARG A 107 12.93 -0.77 -9.50
N ASP A 108 11.74 -0.63 -10.03
CA ASP A 108 11.41 0.16 -11.22
C ASP A 108 10.89 1.58 -10.88
N VAL A 109 11.27 2.11 -9.73
CA VAL A 109 10.87 3.43 -9.27
C VAL A 109 11.69 4.52 -9.96
N LYS A 110 11.01 5.54 -10.48
CA LYS A 110 11.65 6.77 -10.96
C LYS A 110 10.94 8.00 -10.38
N VAL A 111 11.69 9.10 -10.24
CA VAL A 111 11.15 10.38 -9.77
C VAL A 111 11.25 11.44 -10.83
N VAL A 112 10.22 12.26 -10.94
CA VAL A 112 10.23 13.44 -11.80
C VAL A 112 11.09 14.53 -11.15
N ALA A 113 12.16 14.94 -11.83
CA ALA A 113 13.14 15.86 -11.31
C ALA A 113 13.39 17.03 -12.28
N ASN A 114 13.81 18.17 -11.73
CA ASN A 114 14.23 19.34 -12.49
C ASN A 114 15.68 19.20 -13.00
N ASP A 115 16.10 20.15 -13.83
CA ASP A 115 17.43 20.15 -14.44
C ASP A 115 18.57 20.21 -13.41
N LEU A 116 18.36 20.84 -12.24
CA LEU A 116 19.35 20.89 -11.16
C LEU A 116 19.67 19.49 -10.59
N LEU A 117 18.63 18.67 -10.35
CA LEU A 117 18.82 17.30 -9.89
C LEU A 117 19.39 16.41 -11.01
N TRP A 118 19.07 16.70 -12.27
CA TRP A 118 19.64 15.99 -13.41
C TRP A 118 21.15 16.20 -13.54
N ALA A 119 21.69 17.33 -13.06
CA ALA A 119 23.11 17.58 -12.99
C ALA A 119 23.87 16.62 -12.07
N LEU A 120 23.18 16.01 -11.09
CA LEU A 120 23.74 15.00 -10.19
C LEU A 120 23.79 13.64 -10.90
N LYS A 121 24.91 13.34 -11.55
CA LYS A 121 25.12 12.10 -12.33
C LYS A 121 24.73 10.83 -11.58
N PRO A 122 25.07 10.64 -10.27
CA PRO A 122 24.72 9.45 -9.53
C PRO A 122 23.21 9.17 -9.44
N LEU A 123 22.37 10.18 -9.46
CA LEU A 123 20.90 10.04 -9.37
C LEU A 123 20.22 9.76 -10.71
N ARG A 124 20.87 10.01 -11.85
CA ARG A 124 20.25 9.89 -13.19
C ARG A 124 19.51 8.57 -13.45
N PRO A 125 19.98 7.40 -12.98
CA PRO A 125 19.25 6.15 -13.16
C PRO A 125 17.83 6.16 -12.57
N LEU A 126 17.59 7.00 -11.55
CA LEU A 126 16.29 7.13 -10.86
C LEU A 126 15.48 8.34 -11.34
N LEU A 127 16.02 9.18 -12.20
CA LEU A 127 15.38 10.45 -12.59
C LEU A 127 14.68 10.36 -13.96
N LEU A 128 13.58 11.10 -14.07
CA LEU A 128 12.97 11.50 -15.35
C LEU A 128 12.91 13.03 -15.40
N PRO A 129 13.64 13.68 -16.33
CA PRO A 129 13.79 15.12 -16.32
C PRO A 129 12.54 15.84 -16.78
N VAL A 130 12.19 16.94 -16.08
CA VAL A 130 11.16 17.89 -16.49
C VAL A 130 11.70 19.31 -16.33
N ASN A 131 11.37 20.20 -17.27
CA ASN A 131 11.73 21.60 -17.13
C ASN A 131 10.68 22.32 -16.26
N ASN A 132 11.10 22.78 -15.07
CA ASN A 132 10.24 23.53 -14.14
C ASN A 132 10.55 25.04 -14.12
N MET A 133 11.62 25.48 -14.80
CA MET A 133 12.13 26.85 -14.73
C MET A 133 11.72 27.78 -15.91
N GLY A 134 10.48 27.63 -16.40
CA GLY A 134 9.91 28.61 -17.32
C GLY A 134 9.77 28.17 -18.78
N ASN A 135 10.50 27.17 -19.24
CA ASN A 135 10.31 26.59 -20.59
C ASN A 135 9.39 25.37 -20.53
N ARG A 136 8.68 25.08 -21.64
CA ARG A 136 7.87 23.88 -21.75
C ARG A 136 8.77 22.64 -21.68
N THR A 137 8.42 21.66 -20.85
CA THR A 137 9.09 20.35 -20.86
C THR A 137 9.07 19.77 -22.28
N PRO A 138 10.22 19.33 -22.81
CA PRO A 138 10.30 18.72 -24.14
C PRO A 138 9.30 17.57 -24.29
N LYS A 139 8.73 17.41 -25.50
CA LYS A 139 7.76 16.34 -25.76
C LYS A 139 8.36 14.94 -25.52
N GLU A 140 9.65 14.77 -25.78
CA GLU A 140 10.40 13.54 -25.58
C GLU A 140 10.45 13.13 -24.09
N ASN A 141 10.72 14.07 -23.19
CA ASN A 141 10.73 13.81 -21.76
C ASN A 141 9.33 13.44 -21.25
N MET A 142 8.30 14.08 -21.78
CA MET A 142 6.91 13.74 -21.46
C MET A 142 6.56 12.32 -21.94
N ALA A 143 6.98 11.96 -23.17
CA ALA A 143 6.77 10.63 -23.72
C ALA A 143 7.54 9.56 -22.93
N ALA A 144 8.75 9.87 -22.45
CA ALA A 144 9.54 8.96 -21.61
C ALA A 144 8.84 8.65 -20.27
N ILE A 145 8.24 9.66 -19.63
CA ILE A 145 7.46 9.52 -18.41
C ILE A 145 6.23 8.63 -18.66
N GLU A 146 5.47 8.92 -19.71
CA GLU A 146 4.28 8.14 -20.09
C GLU A 146 4.64 6.68 -20.41
N LYS A 147 5.72 6.46 -21.17
CA LYS A 147 6.21 5.12 -21.51
C LYS A 147 6.63 4.34 -20.25
N HIS A 148 7.32 4.98 -19.30
CA HIS A 148 7.73 4.34 -18.06
C HIS A 148 6.54 3.81 -17.27
N VAL A 149 5.51 4.64 -17.06
CA VAL A 149 4.29 4.25 -16.34
C VAL A 149 3.47 3.22 -17.12
N ALA A 150 3.33 3.39 -18.44
CA ALA A 150 2.58 2.44 -19.28
C ALA A 150 3.23 1.05 -19.33
N ASN A 151 4.55 0.97 -19.21
CA ASN A 151 5.30 -0.29 -19.11
C ASN A 151 5.28 -0.91 -17.71
N GLY A 152 4.47 -0.38 -16.78
CA GLY A 152 4.32 -0.93 -15.45
C GLY A 152 5.22 -0.29 -14.38
N GLY A 153 6.01 0.74 -14.71
CA GLY A 153 6.92 1.40 -13.78
C GLY A 153 6.21 2.29 -12.75
N ALA A 154 6.83 2.47 -11.59
CA ALA A 154 6.39 3.39 -10.56
C ALA A 154 7.02 4.78 -10.76
N LEU A 155 6.19 5.81 -10.64
CA LEU A 155 6.59 7.19 -10.81
C LEU A 155 6.31 8.01 -9.56
N LEU A 156 7.34 8.59 -8.94
CA LEU A 156 7.19 9.55 -7.84
C LEU A 156 7.12 10.98 -8.40
N ILE A 157 6.13 11.73 -7.96
CA ILE A 157 5.95 13.14 -8.35
C ILE A 157 5.63 13.99 -7.12
N PHE A 158 6.28 15.14 -7.04
CA PHE A 158 5.93 16.23 -6.13
C PHE A 158 5.14 17.29 -6.92
N PRO A 159 3.79 17.29 -6.86
CA PRO A 159 2.98 18.11 -7.77
C PRO A 159 3.14 19.62 -7.60
N ALA A 160 3.61 20.07 -6.42
CA ALA A 160 3.92 21.49 -6.19
C ALA A 160 5.09 21.96 -7.06
N GLY A 161 6.07 21.09 -7.34
CA GLY A 161 7.30 21.40 -8.08
C GLY A 161 8.26 22.29 -7.30
N GLU A 162 7.98 22.55 -6.02
CA GLU A 162 8.81 23.29 -5.07
C GLU A 162 8.51 22.81 -3.63
N VAL A 163 9.40 23.13 -2.70
CA VAL A 163 9.22 22.79 -1.29
C VAL A 163 8.07 23.56 -0.64
N SER A 164 7.49 22.96 0.39
CA SER A 164 6.41 23.59 1.18
C SER A 164 6.86 24.90 1.82
N ARG A 165 5.95 25.85 1.93
CA ARG A 165 6.18 27.18 2.46
C ARG A 165 5.23 27.46 3.63
N LEU A 166 5.59 28.43 4.46
CA LEU A 166 4.72 28.91 5.52
C LEU A 166 3.50 29.63 4.90
N SER A 167 2.32 29.32 5.39
CA SER A 167 1.05 29.95 5.04
C SER A 167 0.22 30.23 6.28
N ALA A 168 -0.89 30.96 6.17
CA ALA A 168 -1.80 31.22 7.27
C ALA A 168 -2.36 29.94 7.93
N THR A 169 -2.32 28.79 7.22
CA THR A 169 -2.81 27.49 7.71
C THR A 169 -1.67 26.51 8.06
N GLY A 170 -0.46 27.02 8.27
CA GLY A 170 0.75 26.25 8.57
C GLY A 170 1.63 26.00 7.36
N VAL A 171 2.64 25.13 7.52
CA VAL A 171 3.56 24.74 6.43
C VAL A 171 2.85 23.84 5.46
N LYS A 172 2.74 24.28 4.20
CA LYS A 172 2.08 23.50 3.14
C LYS A 172 2.68 23.83 1.78
N ASP A 173 2.50 22.89 0.86
CA ASP A 173 2.82 23.11 -0.54
C ASP A 173 2.06 24.32 -1.12
N GLY A 174 2.67 24.97 -2.08
CA GLY A 174 2.01 25.93 -2.96
C GLY A 174 0.91 25.28 -3.82
N LYS A 175 0.56 25.89 -4.90
CA LYS A 175 -0.42 25.36 -5.86
C LYS A 175 0.12 24.11 -6.53
N TRP A 176 -0.62 22.99 -6.47
CA TRP A 176 -0.27 21.78 -7.20
C TRP A 176 -0.52 21.95 -8.70
N LYS A 177 0.42 21.49 -9.51
CA LYS A 177 0.36 21.45 -10.97
C LYS A 177 -0.39 20.19 -11.42
N HIS A 178 -1.07 20.25 -12.55
CA HIS A 178 -1.89 19.15 -13.07
C HIS A 178 -1.12 18.07 -13.84
N GLY A 179 0.19 18.17 -13.93
CA GLY A 179 1.04 17.24 -14.71
C GLY A 179 0.85 15.77 -14.33
N PHE A 180 0.85 15.46 -13.02
CA PHE A 180 0.64 14.11 -12.53
C PHE A 180 -0.72 13.52 -12.98
N LEU A 181 -1.78 14.34 -12.92
CA LEU A 181 -3.12 13.93 -13.30
C LEU A 181 -3.23 13.64 -14.80
N ARG A 182 -2.54 14.44 -15.63
CA ARG A 182 -2.47 14.21 -17.07
C ARG A 182 -1.77 12.90 -17.40
N PHE A 183 -0.65 12.58 -16.73
CA PHE A 183 0.03 11.31 -16.88
C PHE A 183 -0.87 10.16 -16.44
N ALA A 184 -1.50 10.28 -15.27
CA ALA A 184 -2.38 9.27 -14.71
C ALA A 184 -3.56 8.96 -15.65
N LYS A 185 -4.23 9.99 -16.17
CA LYS A 185 -5.36 9.83 -17.12
C LYS A 185 -4.91 9.18 -18.43
N LYS A 186 -3.76 9.60 -18.98
CA LYS A 186 -3.26 9.09 -20.27
C LYS A 186 -2.82 7.63 -20.18
N THR A 187 -2.19 7.23 -19.08
CA THR A 187 -1.70 5.87 -18.88
C THR A 187 -2.71 4.97 -18.16
N LYS A 188 -3.86 5.51 -17.75
CA LYS A 188 -4.86 4.85 -16.90
C LYS A 188 -4.27 4.30 -15.60
N ALA A 189 -3.18 4.90 -15.12
CA ALA A 189 -2.47 4.45 -13.94
C ALA A 189 -3.20 4.86 -12.65
N PRO A 190 -3.24 4.00 -11.62
CA PRO A 190 -3.69 4.38 -10.30
C PRO A 190 -2.76 5.41 -9.66
N ILE A 191 -3.27 6.16 -8.70
CA ILE A 191 -2.54 7.18 -7.97
C ILE A 191 -2.36 6.74 -6.51
N LEU A 192 -1.10 6.74 -6.03
CA LEU A 192 -0.74 6.46 -4.64
C LEU A 192 -0.49 7.77 -3.90
N PRO A 193 -1.37 8.17 -2.96
CA PRO A 193 -1.18 9.40 -2.19
C PRO A 193 -0.26 9.16 -1.00
N ILE A 194 0.77 9.99 -0.86
CA ILE A 194 1.75 9.94 0.24
C ILE A 194 1.79 11.30 0.94
N HIS A 195 1.72 11.30 2.26
CA HIS A 195 1.94 12.50 3.08
C HIS A 195 3.24 12.38 3.84
N VAL A 196 4.05 13.42 3.73
CA VAL A 196 5.33 13.57 4.41
C VAL A 196 5.19 14.64 5.50
N ASP A 197 5.50 14.29 6.74
CA ASP A 197 5.51 15.20 7.87
C ASP A 197 6.95 15.64 8.19
N GLY A 198 7.31 16.82 7.77
CA GLY A 198 8.63 17.39 7.95
C GLY A 198 8.57 18.92 7.95
N LYS A 199 9.62 19.56 8.42
CA LYS A 199 9.74 21.02 8.50
C LYS A 199 11.18 21.46 8.30
N ASN A 200 11.37 22.59 7.63
CA ASN A 200 12.60 23.35 7.62
C ASN A 200 12.62 24.33 8.81
N SER A 201 13.73 25.01 9.02
CA SER A 201 13.89 25.95 10.13
C SER A 201 12.96 27.18 9.99
N ALA A 202 12.66 27.82 11.12
CA ALA A 202 11.91 29.08 11.11
C ALA A 202 12.63 30.17 10.30
N PHE A 203 13.96 30.16 10.28
CA PHE A 203 14.78 31.07 9.47
C PHE A 203 14.51 30.87 7.97
N PHE A 204 14.47 29.62 7.49
CA PHE A 204 14.13 29.31 6.12
C PHE A 204 12.77 29.88 5.72
N TYR A 205 11.76 29.72 6.57
CA TYR A 205 10.42 30.26 6.29
C TYR A 205 10.39 31.78 6.29
N GLY A 206 11.08 32.43 7.23
CA GLY A 206 11.21 33.89 7.23
C GLY A 206 11.92 34.43 6.00
N LEU A 207 13.06 33.84 5.62
CA LEU A 207 13.80 34.16 4.39
C LEU A 207 12.95 33.94 3.14
N SER A 208 12.13 32.86 3.13
CA SER A 208 11.24 32.55 2.04
C SER A 208 10.12 33.58 1.81
N MET A 209 9.72 34.28 2.86
CA MET A 209 8.74 35.37 2.76
C MET A 209 9.35 36.65 2.21
N LEU A 210 10.63 36.89 2.48
CA LEU A 210 11.35 38.10 2.06
C LEU A 210 11.99 37.95 0.68
N ALA A 211 12.66 36.83 0.42
CA ALA A 211 13.45 36.60 -0.79
C ALA A 211 13.38 35.13 -1.23
N LYS A 212 12.35 34.76 -1.96
CA LYS A 212 12.11 33.39 -2.42
C LYS A 212 13.31 32.75 -3.17
N PRO A 213 13.99 33.40 -4.11
CA PRO A 213 15.16 32.83 -4.77
C PRO A 213 16.30 32.50 -3.81
N VAL A 214 16.58 33.40 -2.86
CA VAL A 214 17.64 33.21 -1.86
C VAL A 214 17.30 32.03 -0.93
N SER A 215 16.05 31.92 -0.51
CA SER A 215 15.62 30.79 0.31
C SER A 215 15.74 29.44 -0.44
N THR A 216 15.65 29.42 -1.76
CA THR A 216 15.84 28.20 -2.55
C THR A 216 17.32 27.76 -2.53
N LEU A 217 18.26 28.68 -2.60
CA LEU A 217 19.68 28.39 -2.40
C LEU A 217 19.98 27.92 -0.96
N TRP A 218 19.27 28.48 0.02
CA TRP A 218 19.41 28.12 1.42
C TRP A 218 18.96 26.69 1.75
N LEU A 219 18.19 26.02 0.86
CA LEU A 219 17.74 24.64 1.06
C LEU A 219 18.89 23.65 1.25
N VAL A 220 20.03 23.88 0.62
CA VAL A 220 21.21 23.03 0.83
C VAL A 220 21.68 23.13 2.27
N HIS A 221 21.74 24.33 2.84
CA HIS A 221 22.08 24.52 4.25
C HIS A 221 21.04 23.91 5.19
N GLU A 222 19.74 24.00 4.86
CA GLU A 222 18.67 23.33 5.64
C GLU A 222 18.80 21.81 5.63
N MET A 223 19.30 21.22 4.54
CA MET A 223 19.55 19.78 4.45
C MET A 223 20.53 19.30 5.53
N PHE A 224 21.60 20.07 5.79
CA PHE A 224 22.57 19.75 6.85
C PHE A 224 22.01 19.91 8.27
N LYS A 225 20.92 20.68 8.45
CA LYS A 225 20.20 20.77 9.73
C LYS A 225 19.25 19.60 9.99
N GLN A 226 19.04 18.75 9.00
CA GLN A 226 18.20 17.55 9.13
C GLN A 226 19.00 16.31 9.56
N HIS A 227 20.26 16.48 9.96
CA HIS A 227 21.08 15.39 10.48
C HIS A 227 20.40 14.76 11.71
N ASP A 228 20.42 13.42 11.81
CA ASP A 228 19.82 12.66 12.92
C ASP A 228 18.30 12.90 13.07
N GLN A 229 17.59 13.05 11.95
CA GLN A 229 16.14 13.24 11.94
C GLN A 229 15.39 12.07 11.28
N GLU A 230 14.19 11.79 11.77
CA GLU A 230 13.28 10.81 11.22
C GLU A 230 12.08 11.48 10.55
N LEU A 231 11.84 11.12 9.31
CA LEU A 231 10.72 11.59 8.51
C LEU A 231 9.48 10.73 8.71
N ARG A 232 8.39 11.28 9.22
CA ARG A 232 7.13 10.54 9.33
C ARG A 232 6.40 10.53 7.99
N VAL A 233 6.17 9.32 7.47
CA VAL A 233 5.47 9.11 6.20
C VAL A 233 4.12 8.44 6.44
N ARG A 234 3.08 8.89 5.73
CA ARG A 234 1.76 8.28 5.68
C ARG A 234 1.41 7.92 4.25
N ILE A 235 1.03 6.69 4.01
CA ILE A 235 0.70 6.16 2.69
C ILE A 235 -0.79 5.83 2.68
N GLY A 236 -1.54 6.52 1.83
CA GLY A 236 -2.97 6.24 1.65
C GLY A 236 -3.21 5.06 0.72
N ASN A 237 -4.46 4.61 0.66
CA ASN A 237 -4.86 3.59 -0.30
C ASN A 237 -4.67 4.08 -1.73
N VAL A 238 -4.37 3.15 -2.63
CA VAL A 238 -4.29 3.41 -4.06
C VAL A 238 -5.64 3.89 -4.59
N ILE A 239 -5.65 5.01 -5.30
CA ILE A 239 -6.84 5.57 -5.95
C ILE A 239 -6.87 5.07 -7.38
N LYS A 240 -7.82 4.17 -7.69
CA LYS A 240 -7.97 3.58 -9.02
C LYS A 240 -8.33 4.62 -10.08
N HIS A 241 -7.97 4.36 -11.33
CA HIS A 241 -8.24 5.25 -12.47
C HIS A 241 -9.72 5.64 -12.54
N ASP A 242 -10.64 4.69 -12.43
CA ASP A 242 -12.07 4.92 -12.57
C ASP A 242 -12.64 5.85 -11.48
N THR A 243 -12.04 5.86 -10.28
CA THR A 243 -12.43 6.73 -9.16
C THR A 243 -12.24 8.21 -9.49
N TYR A 244 -11.18 8.57 -10.22
CA TYR A 244 -10.89 9.96 -10.53
C TYR A 244 -11.20 10.37 -11.97
N SER A 245 -11.23 9.42 -12.93
CA SER A 245 -11.57 9.72 -14.32
C SER A 245 -13.05 10.05 -14.50
N ASN A 246 -13.91 9.39 -13.72
CA ASN A 246 -15.37 9.57 -13.72
C ASN A 246 -15.86 10.62 -12.71
N ALA A 247 -14.94 11.32 -12.02
CA ALA A 247 -15.32 12.33 -11.05
C ALA A 247 -16.04 13.51 -11.75
N PRO A 248 -17.20 13.97 -11.25
CA PRO A 248 -17.99 15.03 -11.88
C PRO A 248 -17.43 16.43 -11.60
N VAL A 249 -16.10 16.57 -11.73
CA VAL A 249 -15.38 17.83 -11.46
C VAL A 249 -14.27 18.04 -12.52
N ASP A 250 -13.92 19.29 -12.77
CA ASP A 250 -12.82 19.61 -13.70
C ASP A 250 -11.45 19.24 -13.12
N ASP A 251 -10.44 19.19 -13.99
CA ASP A 251 -9.07 18.79 -13.60
C ASP A 251 -8.46 19.73 -12.55
N LYS A 252 -8.82 21.01 -12.55
CA LYS A 252 -8.31 21.98 -11.57
C LYS A 252 -8.87 21.71 -10.18
N GLN A 253 -10.15 21.36 -10.12
CA GLN A 253 -10.82 20.97 -8.86
C GLN A 253 -10.31 19.61 -8.39
N LEU A 254 -10.13 18.65 -9.31
CA LEU A 254 -9.63 17.33 -9.00
C LEU A 254 -8.21 17.39 -8.39
N VAL A 255 -7.30 18.21 -8.93
CA VAL A 255 -5.97 18.45 -8.35
C VAL A 255 -6.06 19.02 -6.93
N LYS A 256 -7.00 19.93 -6.67
CA LYS A 256 -7.23 20.47 -5.31
C LYS A 256 -7.74 19.39 -4.35
N LEU A 257 -8.59 18.47 -4.84
CA LEU A 257 -9.08 17.33 -4.07
C LEU A 257 -7.94 16.36 -3.73
N PHE A 258 -7.06 16.03 -4.68
CA PHE A 258 -5.87 15.21 -4.42
C PHE A 258 -4.97 15.85 -3.36
N LYS A 259 -4.66 17.14 -3.50
CA LYS A 259 -3.89 17.86 -2.48
C LYS A 259 -4.56 17.77 -1.10
N LYS A 260 -5.86 18.06 -1.03
CA LYS A 260 -6.63 17.99 0.22
C LYS A 260 -6.67 16.57 0.80
N HIS A 261 -6.70 15.54 -0.06
CA HIS A 261 -6.66 14.14 0.34
C HIS A 261 -5.32 13.79 0.99
N VAL A 262 -4.19 14.11 0.34
CA VAL A 262 -2.84 13.89 0.91
C VAL A 262 -2.72 14.56 2.29
N TYR A 263 -3.12 15.82 2.45
CA TYR A 263 -3.07 16.52 3.74
C TYR A 263 -4.11 16.04 4.78
N LYS A 264 -5.01 15.14 4.42
CA LYS A 264 -5.92 14.46 5.35
C LYS A 264 -5.38 13.14 5.90
N LEU A 265 -4.42 12.48 5.21
CA LEU A 265 -3.90 11.17 5.59
C LEU A 265 -3.43 11.09 7.06
N PRO A 266 -2.73 12.09 7.63
CA PRO A 266 -2.32 12.03 9.04
C PRO A 266 -3.47 12.25 10.05
N LYS A 267 -4.68 12.63 9.61
CA LYS A 267 -5.77 13.04 10.49
C LYS A 267 -6.73 11.90 10.78
N LYS A 268 -6.56 11.19 11.90
CA LYS A 268 -7.34 10.01 12.31
C LYS A 268 -8.87 10.14 12.26
N LYS A 269 -9.44 11.36 12.40
CA LYS A 269 -10.89 11.60 12.52
C LYS A 269 -11.59 12.09 11.22
N LYS A 270 -10.87 12.21 10.10
CA LYS A 270 -11.46 12.74 8.86
C LYS A 270 -11.43 11.67 7.77
N LEU A 271 -12.60 11.30 7.28
CA LEU A 271 -12.75 10.42 6.13
C LEU A 271 -11.87 10.90 4.95
N PRO A 272 -11.18 9.98 4.27
CA PRO A 272 -10.43 10.29 3.05
C PRO A 272 -11.38 10.86 1.99
N ILE A 273 -10.87 11.71 1.10
CA ILE A 273 -11.69 12.31 0.02
C ILE A 273 -11.93 11.28 -1.09
N PHE A 274 -10.87 10.54 -1.42
CA PHE A 274 -10.95 9.34 -2.24
C PHE A 274 -10.90 8.18 -1.24
N SER A 275 -12.05 7.66 -0.87
CA SER A 275 -12.16 6.32 -0.34
C SER A 275 -12.27 5.38 -1.53
N GLU A 276 -11.78 4.16 -1.43
CA GLU A 276 -12.37 3.11 -2.24
C GLU A 276 -13.87 3.23 -2.02
N SER A 277 -14.65 3.33 -3.08
CA SER A 277 -16.08 3.14 -2.98
C SER A 277 -16.27 1.68 -2.60
N LEU A 278 -16.24 1.39 -1.30
CA LEU A 278 -16.76 0.13 -0.82
C LEU A 278 -18.21 0.12 -1.31
N ASP A 279 -18.53 -0.82 -2.17
CA ASP A 279 -19.93 -1.03 -2.53
C ASP A 279 -20.74 -1.16 -1.25
N SER A 280 -21.91 -0.54 -1.22
CA SER A 280 -22.81 -0.73 -0.08
C SER A 280 -23.10 -2.24 0.05
N ILE A 281 -22.95 -2.79 1.26
CA ILE A 281 -23.28 -4.19 1.52
C ILE A 281 -24.73 -4.42 1.07
N SER A 282 -24.98 -5.54 0.41
CA SER A 282 -26.32 -5.92 -0.04
C SER A 282 -27.34 -5.95 1.10
N HIS A 283 -28.62 -5.76 0.79
CA HIS A 283 -29.69 -5.97 1.76
C HIS A 283 -29.72 -7.44 2.19
N PRO A 284 -30.17 -7.74 3.42
CA PRO A 284 -30.44 -9.11 3.87
C PRO A 284 -31.43 -9.83 2.97
N GLU A 285 -31.24 -11.12 2.79
CA GLU A 285 -32.21 -11.98 2.10
C GLU A 285 -33.45 -12.27 2.98
N ASP A 286 -34.53 -12.73 2.38
CA ASP A 286 -35.76 -13.06 3.12
C ASP A 286 -35.54 -14.25 4.08
N ARG A 287 -35.82 -14.03 5.36
CA ARG A 287 -35.55 -15.00 6.43
C ARG A 287 -36.34 -16.31 6.30
N LYS A 288 -37.57 -16.24 5.78
CA LYS A 288 -38.39 -17.43 5.55
C LYS A 288 -37.87 -18.26 4.38
N GLN A 289 -37.40 -17.59 3.33
CA GLN A 289 -36.78 -18.24 2.20
C GLN A 289 -35.47 -18.93 2.61
N LEU A 290 -34.63 -18.27 3.42
CA LEU A 290 -33.42 -18.88 3.99
C LEU A 290 -33.75 -20.15 4.77
N LYS A 291 -34.76 -20.11 5.65
CA LYS A 291 -35.20 -21.27 6.41
C LYS A 291 -35.68 -22.41 5.54
N GLN A 292 -36.46 -22.12 4.48
CA GLN A 292 -36.95 -23.12 3.54
C GLN A 292 -35.81 -23.81 2.77
N GLU A 293 -34.84 -23.03 2.30
CA GLU A 293 -33.69 -23.54 1.58
C GLU A 293 -32.76 -24.36 2.48
N LEU A 294 -32.50 -23.90 3.72
CA LEU A 294 -31.71 -24.65 4.69
C LEU A 294 -32.38 -25.97 5.13
N LYS A 295 -33.71 -25.99 5.23
CA LYS A 295 -34.44 -27.25 5.55
C LYS A 295 -34.32 -28.32 4.46
N ALA A 296 -34.06 -27.91 3.20
CA ALA A 296 -33.76 -28.84 2.12
C ALA A 296 -32.32 -29.37 2.16
N SER A 297 -31.45 -28.76 2.99
CA SER A 297 -30.07 -29.16 3.17
C SER A 297 -29.93 -30.21 4.29
N GLN A 298 -28.75 -30.82 4.39
CA GLN A 298 -28.51 -31.86 5.38
C GLN A 298 -28.32 -31.27 6.80
N LEU A 299 -29.21 -31.57 7.72
CA LEU A 299 -29.03 -31.29 9.14
C LEU A 299 -28.03 -32.29 9.74
N ILE A 300 -26.90 -31.78 10.23
CA ILE A 300 -25.80 -32.61 10.77
C ILE A 300 -25.62 -32.47 12.29
N GLY A 301 -26.28 -31.50 12.92
CA GLY A 301 -26.16 -31.34 14.37
C GLY A 301 -27.13 -30.32 14.95
N LYS A 302 -27.25 -30.37 16.31
CA LYS A 302 -27.97 -29.39 17.11
C LYS A 302 -27.12 -29.03 18.32
N THR A 303 -27.03 -27.78 18.62
CA THR A 303 -26.24 -27.26 19.75
C THR A 303 -27.00 -27.35 21.07
N SER A 304 -26.29 -27.21 22.19
CA SER A 304 -26.90 -27.23 23.53
C SER A 304 -27.84 -26.05 23.79
N ASP A 305 -27.68 -24.93 23.07
CA ASP A 305 -28.53 -23.75 23.15
C ASP A 305 -29.59 -23.71 22.03
N GLY A 306 -29.85 -24.84 21.38
CA GLY A 306 -30.94 -24.99 20.44
C GLY A 306 -30.69 -24.65 18.98
N LYS A 307 -29.52 -24.15 18.63
CA LYS A 307 -29.17 -23.82 17.22
C LYS A 307 -28.97 -25.08 16.39
N LEU A 308 -29.21 -24.95 15.09
CA LEU A 308 -29.10 -26.03 14.13
C LEU A 308 -27.83 -25.89 13.28
N ILE A 309 -27.19 -27.01 12.97
CA ILE A 309 -25.99 -27.04 12.14
C ILE A 309 -26.31 -27.78 10.85
N TYR A 310 -26.17 -27.10 9.74
CA TYR A 310 -26.42 -27.64 8.42
C TYR A 310 -25.13 -27.83 7.63
N ASN A 311 -25.07 -28.89 6.83
CA ASN A 311 -24.14 -29.01 5.72
C ASN A 311 -24.87 -28.58 4.43
N PHE A 312 -24.46 -27.46 3.86
CA PHE A 312 -25.09 -26.83 2.72
C PHE A 312 -24.14 -26.83 1.52
N SER A 313 -24.64 -27.30 0.38
CA SER A 313 -23.98 -27.20 -0.91
C SER A 313 -24.98 -26.67 -1.92
N HIS A 314 -24.51 -26.02 -2.97
CA HIS A 314 -25.35 -25.46 -4.01
C HIS A 314 -24.64 -25.50 -5.37
N ASP A 315 -25.45 -25.62 -6.44
CA ASP A 315 -25.00 -25.61 -7.84
C ASP A 315 -25.60 -24.47 -8.67
N CYS A 316 -26.56 -23.74 -8.11
CA CYS A 316 -27.31 -22.69 -8.77
C CYS A 316 -27.45 -21.42 -7.93
N ASP A 317 -28.27 -20.47 -8.36
CA ASP A 317 -28.58 -19.27 -7.58
C ASP A 317 -29.33 -19.63 -6.30
N SER A 318 -28.80 -19.17 -5.14
CA SER A 318 -29.26 -19.53 -3.81
C SER A 318 -29.35 -18.30 -2.94
N SER A 319 -30.49 -18.16 -2.20
CA SER A 319 -30.67 -17.12 -1.18
C SER A 319 -29.68 -17.30 -0.03
N VAL A 320 -29.44 -18.54 0.38
CA VAL A 320 -28.48 -18.89 1.44
C VAL A 320 -27.08 -18.46 1.02
N MET A 321 -26.65 -18.75 -0.21
CA MET A 321 -25.33 -18.34 -0.68
C MET A 321 -25.19 -16.83 -0.79
N ARG A 322 -26.22 -16.12 -1.25
CA ARG A 322 -26.22 -14.65 -1.28
C ARG A 322 -26.14 -14.05 0.12
N GLU A 323 -26.82 -14.62 1.10
CA GLU A 323 -26.75 -14.18 2.50
C GLU A 323 -25.41 -14.52 3.13
N LEU A 324 -24.83 -15.70 2.88
CA LEU A 324 -23.46 -16.04 3.30
C LEU A 324 -22.45 -15.01 2.78
N GLY A 325 -22.51 -14.69 1.49
CA GLY A 325 -21.64 -13.68 0.89
C GLY A 325 -21.82 -12.28 1.51
N ARG A 326 -23.06 -11.90 1.83
CA ARG A 326 -23.36 -10.64 2.53
C ARG A 326 -22.77 -10.61 3.94
N LEU A 327 -22.96 -11.67 4.71
CA LEU A 327 -22.51 -11.78 6.09
C LEU A 327 -20.98 -11.89 6.20
N ARG A 328 -20.34 -12.58 5.25
CA ARG A 328 -18.87 -12.61 5.11
C ARG A 328 -18.35 -11.19 4.90
N GLU A 329 -18.88 -10.48 3.92
CA GLU A 329 -18.45 -9.11 3.64
C GLU A 329 -18.66 -8.19 4.82
N LEU A 330 -19.82 -8.27 5.50
CA LEU A 330 -20.12 -7.53 6.73
C LEU A 330 -19.07 -7.78 7.82
N THR A 331 -18.78 -9.05 8.07
CA THR A 331 -17.89 -9.48 9.15
C THR A 331 -16.43 -9.17 8.84
N PHE A 332 -15.99 -9.50 7.61
CA PHE A 332 -14.61 -9.25 7.19
C PHE A 332 -14.29 -7.76 7.07
N ARG A 333 -15.25 -6.91 6.65
CA ARG A 333 -15.06 -5.44 6.70
C ARG A 333 -14.84 -4.93 8.13
N ALA A 334 -15.53 -5.51 9.10
CA ALA A 334 -15.39 -5.11 10.52
C ALA A 334 -13.97 -5.33 11.06
N VAL A 335 -13.24 -6.30 10.50
CA VAL A 335 -11.84 -6.64 10.86
C VAL A 335 -10.81 -6.21 9.81
N GLY A 336 -11.24 -5.46 8.77
CA GLY A 336 -10.33 -4.92 7.75
C GLY A 336 -9.93 -5.91 6.65
N GLU A 337 -10.62 -7.06 6.52
CA GLU A 337 -10.36 -8.13 5.55
C GLU A 337 -11.46 -8.24 4.47
N GLY A 338 -12.41 -7.31 4.43
CA GLY A 338 -13.50 -7.31 3.44
C GLY A 338 -13.01 -7.10 2.01
N THR A 339 -13.76 -7.65 1.04
CA THR A 339 -13.46 -7.54 -0.39
C THR A 339 -13.79 -6.16 -0.96
N GLY A 340 -14.57 -5.35 -0.25
CA GLY A 340 -15.09 -4.06 -0.74
C GLY A 340 -16.32 -4.20 -1.66
N GLN A 341 -16.74 -5.40 -1.98
CA GLN A 341 -17.88 -5.70 -2.85
C GLN A 341 -19.18 -5.79 -2.05
N ARG A 342 -20.31 -5.87 -2.75
CA ARG A 342 -21.64 -6.01 -2.11
C ARG A 342 -21.82 -7.32 -1.36
N ARG A 343 -21.11 -8.38 -1.78
CA ARG A 343 -21.07 -9.74 -1.22
C ARG A 343 -19.69 -10.34 -1.44
N ASP A 344 -19.14 -11.06 -0.47
CA ASP A 344 -17.94 -11.90 -0.62
C ASP A 344 -18.34 -13.29 -1.14
N VAL A 345 -18.40 -13.43 -2.47
CA VAL A 345 -18.65 -14.70 -3.18
C VAL A 345 -17.60 -14.84 -4.26
N ASP A 346 -17.00 -16.01 -4.36
CA ASP A 346 -15.98 -16.33 -5.35
C ASP A 346 -16.27 -17.63 -6.13
N LYS A 347 -15.39 -17.96 -7.08
CA LYS A 347 -15.53 -19.15 -7.93
C LYS A 347 -15.53 -20.47 -7.13
N TYR A 348 -14.93 -20.49 -5.95
CA TYR A 348 -14.81 -21.67 -5.10
C TYR A 348 -16.14 -22.01 -4.40
N ASP A 349 -17.00 -21.04 -4.19
CA ASP A 349 -18.27 -21.27 -3.47
C ASP A 349 -19.18 -22.27 -4.15
N ARG A 350 -19.03 -22.50 -5.47
CA ARG A 350 -19.81 -23.50 -6.22
C ARG A 350 -19.39 -24.94 -5.99
N ILE A 351 -18.14 -25.17 -5.60
CA ILE A 351 -17.57 -26.52 -5.47
C ILE A 351 -17.30 -26.89 -4.00
N TYR A 352 -17.40 -25.89 -3.12
CA TYR A 352 -17.21 -26.08 -1.67
C TYR A 352 -18.55 -26.23 -0.96
N ASP A 353 -18.56 -27.06 0.08
CA ASP A 353 -19.66 -27.16 1.02
C ASP A 353 -19.54 -26.09 2.10
N HIS A 354 -20.65 -25.78 2.79
CA HIS A 354 -20.70 -24.78 3.84
C HIS A 354 -21.32 -25.38 5.12
N ILE A 355 -20.54 -25.41 6.20
CA ILE A 355 -21.11 -25.66 7.53
C ILE A 355 -21.76 -24.36 8.00
N ILE A 356 -23.06 -24.39 8.20
CA ILE A 356 -23.86 -23.22 8.60
C ILE A 356 -24.44 -23.45 9.99
N LEU A 357 -24.15 -22.52 10.90
CA LEU A 357 -24.83 -22.44 12.20
C LEU A 357 -26.04 -21.53 12.04
N TRP A 358 -27.22 -22.06 12.27
CA TRP A 358 -28.52 -21.41 12.10
C TRP A 358 -29.23 -21.20 13.43
N ASP A 359 -29.71 -19.99 13.67
CA ASP A 359 -30.59 -19.66 14.79
C ASP A 359 -32.05 -19.72 14.31
N ASP A 360 -32.79 -20.76 14.75
CA ASP A 360 -34.16 -21.00 14.29
C ASP A 360 -35.20 -20.08 14.97
N GLU A 361 -34.86 -19.46 16.09
CA GLU A 361 -35.69 -18.48 16.78
C GLU A 361 -35.58 -17.11 16.09
N GLU A 362 -34.34 -16.65 15.82
CA GLU A 362 -34.08 -15.37 15.16
C GLU A 362 -34.18 -15.43 13.62
N LEU A 363 -34.31 -16.66 13.07
CA LEU A 363 -34.33 -16.93 11.62
C LEU A 363 -33.15 -16.32 10.87
N GLU A 364 -31.93 -16.55 11.38
CA GLU A 364 -30.73 -16.01 10.78
C GLU A 364 -29.52 -16.94 10.88
N ILE A 365 -28.57 -16.75 9.96
CA ILE A 365 -27.27 -17.45 9.97
C ILE A 365 -26.39 -16.80 11.03
N VAL A 366 -25.96 -17.56 12.02
CA VAL A 366 -25.05 -17.11 13.11
C VAL A 366 -23.62 -16.99 12.61
N GLY A 367 -23.18 -17.96 11.83
CA GLY A 367 -21.85 -18.05 11.26
C GLY A 367 -21.72 -19.25 10.33
N ALA A 368 -20.60 -19.36 9.65
CA ALA A 368 -20.33 -20.47 8.74
C ALA A 368 -18.83 -20.73 8.56
N TYR A 369 -18.52 -21.94 8.08
CA TYR A 369 -17.24 -22.35 7.50
C TYR A 369 -17.46 -22.82 6.07
N ARG A 370 -16.56 -22.47 5.17
CA ARG A 370 -16.48 -23.04 3.82
C ARG A 370 -15.45 -24.17 3.83
N MET A 371 -15.76 -25.31 3.23
CA MET A 371 -14.86 -26.45 3.22
C MET A 371 -15.03 -27.33 1.98
N VAL A 372 -13.98 -28.08 1.63
CA VAL A 372 -14.01 -29.07 0.55
C VAL A 372 -13.02 -30.20 0.83
N PRO A 373 -13.40 -31.47 0.62
CA PRO A 373 -12.44 -32.57 0.55
C PRO A 373 -11.44 -32.34 -0.58
N THR A 374 -10.14 -32.40 -0.28
CA THR A 374 -9.09 -32.17 -1.28
C THR A 374 -9.21 -33.13 -2.45
N LYS A 375 -9.53 -34.40 -2.20
CA LYS A 375 -9.82 -35.41 -3.20
C LYS A 375 -10.81 -34.93 -4.25
N ARG A 376 -11.94 -34.34 -3.82
CA ARG A 376 -12.97 -33.81 -4.74
C ARG A 376 -12.36 -32.76 -5.71
N VAL A 377 -11.48 -31.88 -5.22
CA VAL A 377 -10.88 -30.85 -6.04
C VAL A 377 -9.88 -31.42 -7.02
N PHE A 378 -9.00 -32.30 -6.58
CA PHE A 378 -7.97 -32.90 -7.45
C PHE A 378 -8.56 -33.82 -8.52
N GLU A 379 -9.64 -34.54 -8.21
CA GLU A 379 -10.26 -35.49 -9.17
C GLU A 379 -11.29 -34.83 -10.09
N GLN A 380 -12.11 -33.89 -9.59
CA GLN A 380 -13.26 -33.35 -10.33
C GLN A 380 -13.08 -31.92 -10.82
N TYR A 381 -12.18 -31.12 -10.19
CA TYR A 381 -11.98 -29.70 -10.49
C TYR A 381 -10.51 -29.29 -10.51
N PRO A 382 -9.62 -30.06 -11.18
CA PRO A 382 -8.18 -29.79 -11.18
C PRO A 382 -7.83 -28.41 -11.72
N GLU A 383 -8.62 -27.88 -12.66
CA GLU A 383 -8.44 -26.56 -13.26
C GLU A 383 -8.81 -25.41 -12.30
N VAL A 384 -9.64 -25.66 -11.30
CA VAL A 384 -9.99 -24.66 -10.27
C VAL A 384 -8.94 -24.63 -9.16
N GLY A 385 -8.47 -25.81 -8.73
CA GLY A 385 -7.52 -26.00 -7.66
C GLY A 385 -8.07 -25.63 -6.27
N LEU A 386 -7.26 -25.77 -5.25
CA LEU A 386 -7.58 -25.35 -3.89
C LEU A 386 -7.46 -23.82 -3.72
N TYR A 387 -8.30 -23.21 -2.87
CA TYR A 387 -8.19 -21.79 -2.55
C TYR A 387 -6.83 -21.48 -1.91
N THR A 388 -6.35 -22.31 -0.99
CA THR A 388 -5.06 -22.15 -0.31
C THR A 388 -3.89 -22.13 -1.30
N ALA A 389 -3.99 -22.80 -2.46
CA ALA A 389 -2.99 -22.75 -3.52
C ALA A 389 -2.85 -21.36 -4.18
N THR A 390 -3.78 -20.44 -3.96
CA THR A 390 -3.63 -19.04 -4.39
C THR A 390 -2.65 -18.26 -3.51
N LEU A 391 -2.43 -18.70 -2.27
CA LEU A 391 -1.60 -18.05 -1.26
C LEU A 391 -0.25 -18.76 -1.08
N PHE A 392 -0.25 -20.08 -1.26
CA PHE A 392 0.90 -20.94 -1.04
C PHE A 392 1.20 -21.78 -2.27
N ASP A 393 2.47 -22.10 -2.46
CA ASP A 393 2.88 -23.17 -3.38
C ASP A 393 2.65 -24.51 -2.68
N MET A 394 1.83 -25.34 -3.30
CA MET A 394 1.41 -26.66 -2.81
C MET A 394 1.78 -27.76 -3.80
N SER A 395 2.74 -27.52 -4.70
CA SER A 395 3.18 -28.50 -5.73
C SER A 395 3.75 -29.78 -5.11
N GLU A 396 4.35 -29.67 -3.93
CA GLU A 396 4.95 -30.78 -3.19
C GLU A 396 3.98 -31.38 -2.14
N LEU A 397 2.67 -31.09 -2.24
CA LEU A 397 1.67 -31.63 -1.30
C LEU A 397 1.60 -33.16 -1.44
N SER A 398 1.77 -33.86 -0.32
CA SER A 398 1.78 -35.33 -0.34
C SER A 398 0.47 -35.91 -0.89
N GLU A 399 0.57 -37.07 -1.55
CA GLU A 399 -0.59 -37.78 -2.10
C GLU A 399 -1.61 -38.13 -1.00
N GLU A 400 -1.15 -38.44 0.21
CA GLU A 400 -2.03 -38.69 1.36
C GLU A 400 -2.91 -37.47 1.68
N ILE A 401 -2.34 -36.26 1.72
CA ILE A 401 -3.10 -35.03 1.97
C ILE A 401 -4.04 -34.73 0.80
N GLN A 402 -3.62 -35.00 -0.43
CA GLN A 402 -4.49 -34.84 -1.60
C GLN A 402 -5.71 -35.74 -1.54
N GLN A 403 -5.57 -36.98 -1.03
CA GLN A 403 -6.66 -37.96 -0.95
C GLN A 403 -7.47 -37.85 0.35
N GLN A 404 -6.88 -37.45 1.47
CA GLN A 404 -7.48 -37.50 2.81
C GLN A 404 -7.58 -36.13 3.50
N GLY A 405 -7.36 -35.04 2.75
CA GLY A 405 -7.43 -33.68 3.27
C GLY A 405 -8.84 -33.08 3.21
N LEU A 406 -9.09 -32.12 4.08
CA LEU A 406 -10.24 -31.21 4.06
C LEU A 406 -9.72 -29.77 4.14
N GLU A 407 -9.93 -28.99 3.08
CA GLU A 407 -9.61 -27.57 3.12
C GLU A 407 -10.73 -26.81 3.82
N LEU A 408 -10.34 -25.94 4.78
CA LEU A 408 -11.22 -25.06 5.54
C LEU A 408 -10.90 -23.60 5.22
N GLY A 409 -11.92 -22.77 5.08
CA GLY A 409 -11.73 -21.35 4.84
C GLY A 409 -12.99 -20.51 5.05
N ARG A 410 -12.87 -19.21 4.81
CA ARG A 410 -13.99 -18.26 4.89
C ARG A 410 -14.81 -18.39 6.17
N SER A 411 -14.15 -18.70 7.30
CA SER A 411 -14.82 -18.79 8.60
C SER A 411 -15.27 -17.43 9.09
N PHE A 412 -16.51 -17.33 9.54
CA PHE A 412 -17.01 -16.12 10.17
C PHE A 412 -18.09 -16.42 11.21
N VAL A 413 -18.21 -15.50 12.16
CA VAL A 413 -19.35 -15.39 13.08
C VAL A 413 -19.86 -13.95 13.00
N GLN A 414 -21.17 -13.75 12.85
CA GLN A 414 -21.75 -12.42 12.83
C GLN A 414 -21.36 -11.60 14.08
N PRO A 415 -21.08 -10.29 13.96
CA PRO A 415 -20.72 -9.44 15.10
C PRO A 415 -21.70 -9.50 16.29
N LYS A 416 -23.00 -9.67 16.01
CA LYS A 416 -24.06 -9.88 17.04
C LYS A 416 -23.81 -11.08 17.96
N TYR A 417 -23.06 -12.09 17.47
CA TYR A 417 -22.78 -13.34 18.18
C TYR A 417 -21.33 -13.45 18.68
N TRP A 418 -20.52 -12.41 18.57
CA TRP A 418 -19.16 -12.42 19.10
C TRP A 418 -19.15 -12.54 20.62
N GLY A 419 -18.11 -13.17 21.15
CA GLY A 419 -17.98 -13.44 22.59
C GLY A 419 -18.89 -14.57 23.13
N LYS A 420 -19.63 -15.25 22.24
CA LYS A 420 -20.44 -16.44 22.56
C LYS A 420 -19.76 -17.72 22.07
N ARG A 421 -20.38 -18.89 22.30
CA ARG A 421 -19.83 -20.20 21.91
C ARG A 421 -20.02 -20.53 20.41
N SER A 422 -20.33 -19.54 19.57
CA SER A 422 -20.68 -19.79 18.17
C SER A 422 -19.53 -20.42 17.36
N LEU A 423 -18.27 -20.08 17.66
CA LEU A 423 -17.11 -20.71 17.03
C LEU A 423 -16.96 -22.18 17.44
N ASP A 424 -17.17 -22.51 18.72
CA ASP A 424 -17.15 -23.90 19.22
C ASP A 424 -18.21 -24.73 18.52
N TYR A 425 -19.39 -24.16 18.30
CA TYR A 425 -20.50 -24.86 17.63
C TYR A 425 -20.20 -25.10 16.14
N LEU A 426 -19.51 -24.18 15.48
CA LEU A 426 -19.04 -24.41 14.12
C LEU A 426 -18.01 -25.56 14.06
N TRP A 427 -17.11 -25.63 15.03
CA TRP A 427 -16.20 -26.79 15.19
C TRP A 427 -16.92 -28.11 15.49
N GLN A 428 -18.00 -28.08 16.24
CA GLN A 428 -18.87 -29.28 16.41
C GLN A 428 -19.46 -29.70 15.06
N GLY A 429 -19.84 -28.75 14.20
CA GLY A 429 -20.30 -29.03 12.85
C GLY A 429 -19.22 -29.68 11.97
N ILE A 430 -17.98 -29.18 12.03
CA ILE A 430 -16.85 -29.82 11.35
C ILE A 430 -16.65 -31.25 11.88
N GLY A 431 -16.68 -31.45 13.19
CA GLY A 431 -16.59 -32.79 13.80
C GLY A 431 -17.70 -33.72 13.37
N ALA A 432 -18.95 -33.24 13.26
CA ALA A 432 -20.08 -34.01 12.74
C ALA A 432 -19.90 -34.39 11.27
N TYR A 433 -19.32 -33.50 10.45
CA TYR A 433 -18.96 -33.78 9.06
C TYR A 433 -17.87 -34.86 8.98
N LEU A 434 -16.77 -34.73 9.73
CA LEU A 434 -15.68 -35.70 9.76
C LEU A 434 -16.16 -37.11 10.20
N LYS A 435 -17.16 -37.20 11.09
CA LYS A 435 -17.77 -38.46 11.47
C LYS A 435 -18.45 -39.18 10.30
N GLN A 436 -18.96 -38.44 9.31
CA GLN A 436 -19.58 -39.00 8.10
C GLN A 436 -18.54 -39.38 7.04
N PHE A 437 -17.36 -38.75 7.07
CA PHE A 437 -16.26 -38.98 6.13
C PHE A 437 -14.99 -39.39 6.89
N PRO A 438 -14.93 -40.61 7.44
CA PRO A 438 -13.85 -41.10 8.30
C PRO A 438 -12.49 -41.21 7.55
N GLU A 439 -12.49 -41.19 6.23
CA GLU A 439 -11.30 -41.16 5.40
C GLU A 439 -10.52 -39.85 5.51
N ILE A 440 -11.15 -38.74 5.92
CA ILE A 440 -10.49 -37.45 6.10
C ILE A 440 -9.61 -37.48 7.36
N ARG A 441 -8.31 -37.22 7.18
CA ARG A 441 -7.30 -37.27 8.26
C ARG A 441 -6.61 -35.93 8.47
N TYR A 442 -6.60 -35.06 7.48
CA TYR A 442 -5.85 -33.79 7.49
C TYR A 442 -6.80 -32.62 7.31
N LEU A 443 -6.63 -31.58 8.15
CA LEU A 443 -7.29 -30.30 7.98
C LEU A 443 -6.27 -29.28 7.51
N LEU A 444 -6.58 -28.53 6.46
CA LEU A 444 -5.69 -27.50 5.90
C LEU A 444 -6.46 -26.21 5.65
N GLY A 445 -5.75 -25.09 5.70
CA GLY A 445 -6.33 -23.76 5.46
C GLY A 445 -5.45 -22.65 5.95
N GLY A 446 -5.59 -21.48 5.35
CA GLY A 446 -4.88 -20.27 5.76
C GLY A 446 -5.52 -19.66 7.01
N VAL A 447 -4.70 -19.31 7.99
CA VAL A 447 -5.12 -18.56 9.18
C VAL A 447 -4.53 -17.16 9.09
N SER A 448 -5.39 -16.14 9.15
CA SER A 448 -4.94 -14.74 9.21
C SER A 448 -4.64 -14.31 10.63
N VAL A 449 -3.55 -13.57 10.80
CA VAL A 449 -3.22 -12.91 12.07
C VAL A 449 -3.64 -11.44 11.96
N SER A 450 -4.41 -10.96 12.98
CA SER A 450 -4.89 -9.57 12.97
C SER A 450 -3.75 -8.57 12.88
N ASN A 451 -3.95 -7.55 12.05
CA ASN A 451 -3.02 -6.43 11.94
C ASN A 451 -2.99 -5.51 13.18
N ASP A 452 -3.90 -5.72 14.14
CA ASP A 452 -3.90 -4.98 15.41
C ASP A 452 -2.80 -5.44 16.38
N PHE A 453 -2.23 -6.65 16.16
CA PHE A 453 -1.02 -7.07 16.85
C PHE A 453 0.19 -6.26 16.37
N ASN A 454 1.06 -5.87 17.29
CA ASN A 454 2.34 -5.27 16.93
C ASN A 454 3.28 -6.31 16.30
N ASP A 455 4.34 -5.86 15.65
CA ASP A 455 5.24 -6.77 14.90
C ASP A 455 6.01 -7.73 15.80
N GLU A 456 6.32 -7.32 17.03
CA GLU A 456 6.95 -8.18 18.03
C GLU A 456 6.04 -9.36 18.42
N ALA A 457 4.75 -9.09 18.66
CA ALA A 457 3.77 -10.13 18.95
C ALA A 457 3.56 -11.08 17.77
N LYS A 458 3.47 -10.55 16.53
CA LYS A 458 3.37 -11.38 15.32
C LYS A 458 4.61 -12.25 15.13
N THR A 459 5.79 -11.67 15.26
CA THR A 459 7.06 -12.40 15.14
C THR A 459 7.18 -13.50 16.19
N THR A 460 6.79 -13.20 17.43
CA THR A 460 6.79 -14.17 18.51
C THR A 460 5.82 -15.33 18.23
N LEU A 461 4.62 -15.03 17.75
CA LEU A 461 3.63 -16.03 17.39
C LEU A 461 4.13 -16.93 16.25
N VAL A 462 4.66 -16.34 15.17
CA VAL A 462 5.20 -17.10 14.03
C VAL A 462 6.37 -17.97 14.46
N ARG A 463 7.32 -17.45 15.24
CA ARG A 463 8.46 -18.22 15.77
C ARG A 463 8.00 -19.36 16.65
N PHE A 464 7.00 -19.15 17.50
CA PHE A 464 6.44 -20.21 18.35
C PHE A 464 5.92 -21.36 17.50
N TYR A 465 5.05 -21.08 16.51
CA TYR A 465 4.53 -22.13 15.65
C TYR A 465 5.60 -22.80 14.80
N GLN A 466 6.55 -22.06 14.26
CA GLN A 466 7.67 -22.64 13.50
C GLN A 466 8.54 -23.55 14.36
N THR A 467 8.80 -23.16 15.61
CA THR A 467 9.66 -23.93 16.52
C THR A 467 9.02 -25.22 17.00
N TYR A 468 7.73 -25.19 17.34
CA TYR A 468 7.06 -26.32 17.99
C TYR A 468 6.17 -27.13 17.05
N PHE A 469 5.75 -26.56 15.93
CA PHE A 469 4.80 -27.15 14.99
C PHE A 469 5.22 -27.03 13.53
N GLY A 470 6.43 -26.55 13.27
CA GLY A 470 6.95 -26.43 11.91
C GLY A 470 7.15 -27.81 11.28
N CYS A 471 6.79 -27.94 10.01
CA CYS A 471 7.06 -29.13 9.22
C CYS A 471 8.48 -29.05 8.62
N ALA A 472 9.26 -30.12 8.75
CA ALA A 472 10.61 -30.20 8.19
C ALA A 472 10.62 -30.30 6.64
N ASP A 473 9.53 -30.78 6.05
CA ASP A 473 9.50 -31.22 4.65
C ASP A 473 9.12 -30.13 3.64
N ASN A 474 8.97 -28.87 4.06
CA ASN A 474 8.63 -27.72 3.19
C ASN A 474 7.53 -28.01 2.13
N MET A 475 6.59 -28.89 2.42
CA MET A 475 5.52 -29.30 1.50
C MET A 475 4.62 -28.12 1.06
N ILE A 476 4.62 -27.05 1.82
CA ILE A 476 3.84 -25.84 1.58
C ILE A 476 4.72 -24.64 1.81
N THR A 477 4.91 -23.80 0.79
CA THR A 477 5.71 -22.57 0.88
C THR A 477 4.88 -21.36 0.49
N ALA A 478 5.09 -20.24 1.19
CA ALA A 478 4.37 -19.01 0.87
C ALA A 478 4.78 -18.49 -0.51
N ARG A 479 3.80 -18.15 -1.38
CA ARG A 479 4.08 -17.50 -2.69
C ARG A 479 4.65 -16.09 -2.52
N LEU A 480 4.25 -15.41 -1.45
CA LEU A 480 4.79 -14.12 -1.02
C LEU A 480 5.34 -14.33 0.38
N PRO A 481 6.66 -14.50 0.56
CA PRO A 481 7.25 -14.67 1.88
C PRO A 481 7.05 -13.41 2.72
N PHE A 482 6.82 -13.63 4.01
CA PHE A 482 6.65 -12.59 5.04
C PHE A 482 7.99 -11.92 5.36
#